data_d96d7579663a979075ab13645dd949b7
#
_entry.id   d96d7579663a979075ab13645dd949b7
#
_cell.length_a   1.000
_cell.length_b   1.000
_cell.length_c   1.000
_cell.angle_alpha   90.00
_cell.angle_beta   90.00
_cell.angle_gamma   90.00
#
_symmetry.space_group_name_H-M   'P 1'
#
loop_
_entity.id
_entity.type
_entity.pdbx_description
1 polymer ?
#
loop_
_entity_poly.entity_id
_entity_poly.type
_entity_poly.pdbx_seq_one_letter_code
_entity_poly.pdbx_strand_id
1 'polypeptide(L)'
;MVSMKEAIHAMKSAFVQLSSGDAHVPTRLSLDLPDKNATSLIMPAYAIGSPYYCVKIVSVNYSNPHKGLPLIHGVVQVFDASKGNHVATLDGESITAIRTAAASGLATDLMAKKDATICAIFGTGIQAASHIDAIMEVREIEKFIVFSRNDDTAAKFCDSHSKKVNCEIGSQATLKEADIICTTTPSQFPLIEFGNIKSGSHLNVIGSHQPMMREVSSDIVIQSKIIVDQMKACKKEAGDLIIPMEEGQWSFEKVHGELGQVVDGEIPARESENEIILFKSVGNAIQDLAMSNLILKKLNYD
;
A
#
# COMPACT_ATOMS: atom_id res chain seq x y z
N MET A 1 -0.02 -11.88 18.59
CA MET A 1 -0.53 -11.39 17.29
C MET A 1 -0.36 -9.87 17.27
N VAL A 2 0.02 -9.29 16.13
CA VAL A 2 0.15 -7.83 15.95
C VAL A 2 -1.22 -7.28 15.54
N SER A 3 -1.69 -6.22 16.21
CA SER A 3 -2.92 -5.50 15.82
C SER A 3 -2.64 -4.52 14.68
N MET A 4 -3.67 -4.14 13.92
CA MET A 4 -3.54 -3.14 12.86
C MET A 4 -3.08 -1.78 13.42
N LYS A 5 -3.56 -1.39 14.59
CA LYS A 5 -3.12 -0.18 15.29
C LYS A 5 -1.62 -0.15 15.55
N GLU A 6 -1.07 -1.25 16.05
CA GLU A 6 0.37 -1.37 16.30
C GLU A 6 1.17 -1.34 15.00
N ALA A 7 0.65 -1.99 13.94
CA ALA A 7 1.27 -1.95 12.62
C ALA A 7 1.29 -0.53 12.02
N ILE A 8 0.18 0.22 12.09
CA ILE A 8 0.11 1.63 11.67
C ILE A 8 1.10 2.48 12.45
N HIS A 9 1.20 2.27 13.77
CA HIS A 9 2.17 2.98 14.60
C HIS A 9 3.61 2.67 14.20
N ALA A 10 3.93 1.41 13.90
CA ALA A 10 5.28 1.02 13.46
C ALA A 10 5.64 1.65 12.10
N MET A 11 4.67 1.85 11.21
CA MET A 11 4.89 2.52 9.93
C MET A 11 5.32 3.99 10.09
N LYS A 12 4.89 4.70 11.15
CA LYS A 12 5.32 6.10 11.40
C LYS A 12 6.84 6.21 11.44
N SER A 13 7.49 5.47 12.34
CA SER A 13 8.94 5.49 12.48
C SER A 13 9.66 5.00 11.22
N ALA A 14 9.11 3.96 10.57
CA ALA A 14 9.70 3.41 9.36
C ALA A 14 9.77 4.43 8.21
N PHE A 15 8.68 5.16 7.97
CA PHE A 15 8.65 6.16 6.90
C PHE A 15 9.48 7.41 7.23
N VAL A 16 9.51 7.85 8.48
CA VAL A 16 10.41 8.94 8.90
C VAL A 16 11.86 8.55 8.64
N GLN A 17 12.31 7.38 9.10
CA GLN A 17 13.69 6.91 8.86
C GLN A 17 13.99 6.73 7.35
N LEU A 18 12.99 6.38 6.55
CA LEU A 18 13.17 6.25 5.10
C LEU A 18 13.39 7.61 4.44
N SER A 19 12.57 8.61 4.79
CA SER A 19 12.64 9.95 4.19
C SER A 19 13.80 10.78 4.71
N SER A 20 14.24 10.59 5.97
CA SER A 20 15.43 11.25 6.53
C SER A 20 16.75 10.69 5.99
N GLY A 21 16.73 9.50 5.35
CA GLY A 21 17.93 8.81 4.90
C GLY A 21 18.59 7.92 5.96
N ASP A 22 17.96 7.75 7.14
CA ASP A 22 18.45 6.86 8.21
C ASP A 22 18.12 5.39 7.94
N ALA A 23 17.42 5.08 6.84
CA ALA A 23 17.16 3.73 6.39
C ALA A 23 17.94 3.39 5.12
N HIS A 24 18.65 2.28 5.15
CA HIS A 24 19.36 1.72 4.01
C HIS A 24 18.46 0.68 3.35
N VAL A 25 17.79 1.08 2.27
CA VAL A 25 16.87 0.22 1.52
C VAL A 25 17.27 0.26 0.05
N PRO A 26 18.14 -0.66 -0.38
CA PRO A 26 18.50 -0.79 -1.78
C PRO A 26 17.28 -1.08 -2.66
N THR A 27 17.35 -0.66 -3.92
CA THR A 27 16.33 -1.08 -4.90
C THR A 27 16.27 -2.60 -4.92
N ARG A 28 15.03 -3.13 -4.91
CA ARG A 28 14.81 -4.58 -4.96
C ARG A 28 15.52 -5.21 -6.16
N LEU A 29 16.10 -6.39 -5.95
CA LEU A 29 16.58 -7.22 -7.03
C LEU A 29 15.40 -8.03 -7.58
N SER A 30 15.20 -7.98 -8.90
CA SER A 30 14.22 -8.81 -9.60
C SER A 30 14.92 -9.97 -10.27
N LEU A 31 14.42 -11.19 -10.04
CA LEU A 31 14.80 -12.39 -10.75
C LEU A 31 13.57 -12.89 -11.52
N ASP A 32 13.58 -12.67 -12.82
CA ASP A 32 12.48 -13.11 -13.68
C ASP A 32 12.64 -14.60 -14.04
N LEU A 33 11.51 -15.31 -13.99
CA LEU A 33 11.35 -16.72 -14.35
C LEU A 33 10.34 -16.82 -15.50
N PRO A 34 10.74 -16.43 -16.72
CA PRO A 34 9.79 -16.21 -17.81
C PRO A 34 9.04 -17.49 -18.25
N ASP A 35 9.69 -18.64 -18.22
CA ASP A 35 9.08 -19.94 -18.53
C ASP A 35 8.06 -20.41 -17.48
N LYS A 36 8.06 -19.80 -16.32
CA LYS A 36 7.13 -20.07 -15.21
C LYS A 36 6.07 -18.98 -15.03
N ASN A 37 6.12 -17.90 -15.83
CA ASN A 37 5.29 -16.72 -15.66
C ASN A 37 5.34 -16.19 -14.21
N ALA A 38 6.56 -16.02 -13.71
CA ALA A 38 6.81 -15.67 -12.32
C ALA A 38 8.02 -14.74 -12.19
N THR A 39 8.04 -13.99 -11.10
CA THR A 39 9.17 -13.13 -10.71
C THR A 39 9.46 -13.32 -9.23
N SER A 40 10.73 -13.42 -8.85
CA SER A 40 11.17 -13.40 -7.46
C SER A 40 11.85 -12.08 -7.15
N LEU A 41 11.48 -11.46 -6.02
CA LEU A 41 12.03 -10.20 -5.56
C LEU A 41 12.82 -10.40 -4.26
N ILE A 42 14.02 -9.80 -4.19
CA ILE A 42 14.88 -9.83 -3.01
C ILE A 42 15.00 -8.39 -2.49
N MET A 43 14.55 -8.17 -1.27
CA MET A 43 14.29 -6.85 -0.71
C MET A 43 14.96 -6.71 0.66
N PRO A 44 16.23 -6.27 0.73
CA PRO A 44 16.91 -6.02 2.00
C PRO A 44 16.51 -4.67 2.59
N ALA A 45 16.55 -4.58 3.93
CA ALA A 45 16.40 -3.32 4.66
C ALA A 45 17.16 -3.34 5.98
N TYR A 46 17.75 -2.16 6.30
CA TYR A 46 18.31 -1.84 7.59
C TYR A 46 18.00 -0.39 7.95
N ALA A 47 17.66 -0.12 9.18
CA ALA A 47 17.51 1.25 9.71
C ALA A 47 18.58 1.51 10.78
N ILE A 48 19.16 2.71 10.78
CA ILE A 48 20.17 3.11 11.75
C ILE A 48 19.59 2.97 13.17
N GLY A 49 20.32 2.26 14.04
CA GLY A 49 19.89 1.98 15.41
C GLY A 49 18.92 0.78 15.56
N SER A 50 18.49 0.14 14.46
CA SER A 50 17.71 -1.10 14.56
C SER A 50 18.58 -2.25 15.07
N PRO A 51 18.09 -3.09 16.02
CA PRO A 51 18.82 -4.28 16.45
C PRO A 51 18.90 -5.34 15.36
N TYR A 52 18.05 -5.26 14.34
CA TYR A 52 17.97 -6.24 13.27
C TYR A 52 18.05 -5.58 11.90
N TYR A 53 18.46 -6.36 10.91
CA TYR A 53 18.18 -6.12 9.50
C TYR A 53 17.34 -7.28 8.93
N CYS A 54 16.66 -7.04 7.83
CA CYS A 54 15.89 -8.12 7.20
C CYS A 54 16.14 -8.21 5.70
N VAL A 55 15.85 -9.40 5.17
CA VAL A 55 15.78 -9.66 3.73
C VAL A 55 14.46 -10.36 3.44
N LYS A 56 13.53 -9.66 2.78
CA LYS A 56 12.34 -10.31 2.25
C LYS A 56 12.65 -10.95 0.91
N ILE A 57 12.28 -12.22 0.76
CA ILE A 57 12.27 -12.93 -0.51
C ILE A 57 10.83 -13.24 -0.82
N VAL A 58 10.32 -12.74 -1.94
CA VAL A 58 8.92 -12.92 -2.34
C VAL A 58 8.86 -13.34 -3.80
N SER A 59 8.09 -14.38 -4.09
CA SER A 59 7.80 -14.84 -5.45
C SER A 59 6.37 -14.48 -5.82
N VAL A 60 6.20 -13.87 -6.99
CA VAL A 60 4.91 -13.57 -7.60
C VAL A 60 4.76 -14.53 -8.78
N ASN A 61 3.78 -15.44 -8.72
CA ASN A 61 3.50 -16.37 -9.82
C ASN A 61 2.10 -16.10 -10.37
N TYR A 62 2.05 -15.51 -11.55
CA TYR A 62 0.80 -15.08 -12.18
C TYR A 62 -0.11 -16.22 -12.62
N SER A 63 0.42 -17.46 -12.68
CA SER A 63 -0.35 -18.67 -13.00
C SER A 63 -0.99 -19.34 -11.79
N ASN A 64 -0.59 -18.98 -10.57
CA ASN A 64 -1.05 -19.62 -9.33
C ASN A 64 -2.57 -19.45 -9.09
N PRO A 65 -3.18 -18.26 -9.28
CA PRO A 65 -4.61 -18.09 -9.05
C PRO A 65 -5.49 -19.04 -9.86
N HIS A 66 -5.06 -19.39 -11.09
CA HIS A 66 -5.79 -20.37 -11.93
C HIS A 66 -5.69 -21.81 -11.41
N LYS A 67 -4.77 -22.07 -10.45
CA LYS A 67 -4.57 -23.37 -9.80
C LYS A 67 -5.11 -23.39 -8.37
N GLY A 68 -5.79 -22.33 -7.93
CA GLY A 68 -6.27 -22.18 -6.55
C GLY A 68 -5.14 -21.93 -5.53
N LEU A 69 -3.97 -21.51 -5.99
CA LEU A 69 -2.81 -21.19 -5.14
C LEU A 69 -2.68 -19.67 -4.97
N PRO A 70 -2.07 -19.17 -3.86
CA PRO A 70 -1.77 -17.75 -3.70
C PRO A 70 -0.91 -17.21 -4.84
N LEU A 71 -1.20 -15.97 -5.26
CA LEU A 71 -0.40 -15.23 -6.24
C LEU A 71 1.02 -14.99 -5.72
N ILE A 72 1.14 -14.72 -4.42
CA ILE A 72 2.37 -14.32 -3.74
C ILE A 72 2.73 -15.38 -2.69
N HIS A 73 3.99 -15.79 -2.68
CA HIS A 73 4.60 -16.55 -1.61
C HIS A 73 5.87 -15.85 -1.17
N GLY A 74 6.13 -15.79 0.13
CA GLY A 74 7.33 -15.11 0.59
C GLY A 74 7.70 -15.36 2.03
N VAL A 75 8.94 -15.07 2.34
CA VAL A 75 9.51 -15.11 3.69
C VAL A 75 10.27 -13.82 3.98
N VAL A 76 10.30 -13.42 5.24
CA VAL A 76 11.19 -12.38 5.73
C VAL A 76 12.23 -13.04 6.64
N GLN A 77 13.48 -13.02 6.19
CA GLN A 77 14.62 -13.47 6.97
C GLN A 77 15.13 -12.32 7.82
N VAL A 78 15.22 -12.54 9.12
CA VAL A 78 15.66 -11.51 10.09
C VAL A 78 16.99 -11.91 10.69
N PHE A 79 17.92 -10.97 10.78
CA PHE A 79 19.28 -11.16 11.25
C PHE A 79 19.61 -10.14 12.32
N ASP A 80 20.39 -10.55 13.32
CA ASP A 80 20.99 -9.65 14.32
C ASP A 80 21.97 -8.71 13.61
N ALA A 81 21.77 -7.40 13.76
CA ALA A 81 22.59 -6.40 13.04
C ALA A 81 24.03 -6.32 13.57
N SER A 82 24.27 -6.72 14.82
CA SER A 82 25.60 -6.66 15.45
C SER A 82 26.43 -7.93 15.21
N LYS A 83 25.77 -9.10 15.13
CA LYS A 83 26.44 -10.41 15.03
C LYS A 83 26.33 -11.03 13.66
N GLY A 84 25.34 -10.63 12.85
CA GLY A 84 25.08 -11.18 11.51
C GLY A 84 24.45 -12.58 11.51
N ASN A 85 24.12 -13.16 12.66
CA ASN A 85 23.47 -14.44 12.74
C ASN A 85 21.97 -14.34 12.40
N HIS A 86 21.42 -15.38 11.81
CA HIS A 86 19.99 -15.51 11.56
C HIS A 86 19.22 -15.61 12.89
N VAL A 87 18.16 -14.84 13.01
CA VAL A 87 17.30 -14.76 14.20
C VAL A 87 15.95 -15.40 13.99
N ALA A 88 15.29 -15.10 12.89
CA ALA A 88 13.94 -15.59 12.61
C ALA A 88 13.63 -15.63 11.12
N THR A 89 12.76 -16.57 10.76
CA THR A 89 12.04 -16.60 9.49
C THR A 89 10.58 -16.31 9.76
N LEU A 90 10.06 -15.24 9.16
CA LEU A 90 8.68 -14.79 9.34
C LEU A 90 7.89 -15.01 8.05
N ASP A 91 6.57 -15.19 8.19
CA ASP A 91 5.68 -15.33 7.05
C ASP A 91 5.55 -14.03 6.27
N GLY A 92 6.07 -14.03 5.05
CA GLY A 92 6.14 -12.84 4.21
C GLY A 92 4.80 -12.44 3.60
N GLU A 93 3.85 -13.36 3.46
CA GLU A 93 2.51 -13.08 2.93
C GLU A 93 1.71 -12.27 3.94
N SER A 94 1.61 -12.76 5.18
CA SER A 94 0.92 -12.09 6.28
C SER A 94 1.55 -10.72 6.57
N ILE A 95 2.88 -10.63 6.61
CA ILE A 95 3.57 -9.35 6.80
C ILE A 95 3.22 -8.39 5.67
N THR A 96 3.29 -8.84 4.41
CA THR A 96 2.98 -7.98 3.26
C THR A 96 1.53 -7.49 3.28
N ALA A 97 0.57 -8.36 3.66
CA ALA A 97 -0.83 -7.98 3.79
C ALA A 97 -1.02 -6.87 4.83
N ILE A 98 -0.49 -7.07 6.04
CA ILE A 98 -0.68 -6.15 7.17
C ILE A 98 0.10 -4.85 6.94
N ARG A 99 1.41 -4.88 6.55
CA ARG A 99 2.24 -3.69 6.42
C ARG A 99 1.78 -2.76 5.29
N THR A 100 1.24 -3.34 4.21
CA THR A 100 0.74 -2.55 3.08
C THR A 100 -0.52 -1.78 3.48
N ALA A 101 -1.47 -2.47 4.10
CA ALA A 101 -2.68 -1.84 4.62
C ALA A 101 -2.37 -0.83 5.74
N ALA A 102 -1.40 -1.13 6.62
CA ALA A 102 -0.97 -0.21 7.67
C ALA A 102 -0.36 1.10 7.11
N ALA A 103 0.37 1.03 5.99
CA ALA A 103 0.86 2.22 5.30
C ALA A 103 -0.29 3.07 4.75
N SER A 104 -1.30 2.45 4.14
CA SER A 104 -2.52 3.13 3.69
C SER A 104 -3.33 3.70 4.85
N GLY A 105 -3.43 2.96 5.96
CA GLY A 105 -4.06 3.43 7.21
C GLY A 105 -3.35 4.68 7.75
N LEU A 106 -2.03 4.69 7.80
CA LEU A 106 -1.24 5.86 8.19
C LEU A 106 -1.47 7.04 7.26
N ALA A 107 -1.42 6.81 5.94
CA ALA A 107 -1.67 7.85 4.94
C ALA A 107 -3.09 8.42 5.08
N THR A 108 -4.08 7.56 5.29
CA THR A 108 -5.48 7.95 5.53
C THR A 108 -5.63 8.75 6.82
N ASP A 109 -4.99 8.33 7.92
CA ASP A 109 -5.05 9.06 9.20
C ASP A 109 -4.56 10.49 9.06
N LEU A 110 -3.49 10.70 8.30
CA LEU A 110 -2.88 12.00 8.10
C LEU A 110 -3.61 12.85 7.06
N MET A 111 -4.10 12.26 5.97
CA MET A 111 -4.46 12.99 4.76
C MET A 111 -5.95 12.93 4.37
N ALA A 112 -6.72 11.94 4.84
CA ALA A 112 -8.15 11.93 4.61
C ALA A 112 -8.87 12.91 5.54
N LYS A 113 -10.01 13.41 5.10
CA LYS A 113 -10.89 14.21 5.96
C LYS A 113 -11.21 13.45 7.24
N LYS A 114 -11.34 14.17 8.36
CA LYS A 114 -11.61 13.53 9.67
C LYS A 114 -13.02 12.96 9.77
N ASP A 115 -13.96 13.55 9.06
CA ASP A 115 -15.36 13.14 8.94
C ASP A 115 -15.64 12.18 7.77
N ALA A 116 -14.61 11.58 7.18
CA ALA A 116 -14.75 10.60 6.13
C ALA A 116 -15.44 9.32 6.65
N THR A 117 -16.57 8.95 6.05
CA THR A 117 -17.41 7.82 6.47
C THR A 117 -17.65 6.77 5.38
N ILE A 118 -17.33 7.08 4.12
CA ILE A 118 -17.54 6.17 2.99
C ILE A 118 -16.21 5.83 2.33
N CYS A 119 -15.90 4.53 2.24
CA CYS A 119 -14.69 4.04 1.61
C CYS A 119 -15.01 3.14 0.41
N ALA A 120 -14.47 3.45 -0.77
CA ALA A 120 -14.50 2.58 -1.93
C ALA A 120 -13.23 1.71 -1.98
N ILE A 121 -13.39 0.41 -2.26
CA ILE A 121 -12.29 -0.54 -2.41
C ILE A 121 -12.37 -1.22 -3.77
N PHE A 122 -11.31 -1.10 -4.56
CA PHE A 122 -11.13 -1.82 -5.82
C PHE A 122 -10.28 -3.06 -5.60
N GLY A 123 -10.90 -4.22 -5.79
CA GLY A 123 -10.31 -5.54 -5.53
C GLY A 123 -11.04 -6.28 -4.40
N THR A 124 -10.86 -7.60 -4.37
CA THR A 124 -11.50 -8.52 -3.40
C THR A 124 -10.50 -9.56 -2.86
N GLY A 125 -9.22 -9.25 -2.97
CA GLY A 125 -8.13 -10.10 -2.48
C GLY A 125 -7.73 -9.80 -1.04
N ILE A 126 -6.64 -10.43 -0.61
CA ILE A 126 -6.07 -10.27 0.74
C ILE A 126 -5.78 -8.79 1.06
N GLN A 127 -5.26 -8.03 0.09
CA GLN A 127 -4.99 -6.60 0.29
C GLN A 127 -6.27 -5.81 0.54
N ALA A 128 -7.34 -6.06 -0.22
CA ALA A 128 -8.63 -5.40 0.01
C ALA A 128 -9.16 -5.67 1.42
N ALA A 129 -9.12 -6.93 1.87
CA ALA A 129 -9.54 -7.31 3.22
C ALA A 129 -8.72 -6.61 4.31
N SER A 130 -7.38 -6.57 4.15
CA SER A 130 -6.51 -5.89 5.12
C SER A 130 -6.71 -4.37 5.13
N HIS A 131 -7.09 -3.77 3.98
CA HIS A 131 -7.40 -2.34 3.92
C HIS A 131 -8.71 -1.99 4.65
N ILE A 132 -9.72 -2.86 4.65
CA ILE A 132 -10.90 -2.68 5.52
C ILE A 132 -10.45 -2.48 6.96
N ASP A 133 -9.59 -3.38 7.48
CA ASP A 133 -9.11 -3.31 8.85
C ASP A 133 -8.32 -2.03 9.14
N ALA A 134 -7.47 -1.62 8.19
CA ALA A 134 -6.63 -0.44 8.36
C ALA A 134 -7.44 0.87 8.31
N ILE A 135 -8.40 0.97 7.42
CA ILE A 135 -9.24 2.18 7.29
C ILE A 135 -10.17 2.31 8.48
N MET A 136 -10.77 1.21 8.95
CA MET A 136 -11.61 1.20 10.17
C MET A 136 -10.84 1.53 11.46
N GLU A 137 -9.53 1.30 11.49
CA GLU A 137 -8.70 1.66 12.66
C GLU A 137 -8.53 3.18 12.80
N VAL A 138 -8.66 3.93 11.70
CA VAL A 138 -8.35 5.36 11.64
C VAL A 138 -9.54 6.26 11.30
N ARG A 139 -10.67 5.68 10.86
CA ARG A 139 -11.92 6.40 10.54
C ARG A 139 -13.15 5.59 10.94
N GLU A 140 -14.20 6.27 11.35
CA GLU A 140 -15.50 5.69 11.62
C GLU A 140 -16.27 5.46 10.31
N ILE A 141 -15.98 4.36 9.63
CA ILE A 141 -16.58 4.04 8.33
C ILE A 141 -17.97 3.45 8.50
N GLU A 142 -18.95 4.10 7.89
CA GLU A 142 -20.36 3.64 7.86
C GLU A 142 -20.59 2.61 6.75
N LYS A 143 -19.85 2.76 5.61
CA LYS A 143 -20.07 1.95 4.43
C LYS A 143 -18.79 1.73 3.63
N PHE A 144 -18.56 0.47 3.19
CA PHE A 144 -17.61 0.14 2.15
C PHE A 144 -18.32 -0.15 0.82
N ILE A 145 -17.82 0.44 -0.27
CA ILE A 145 -18.30 0.21 -1.64
C ILE A 145 -17.24 -0.63 -2.34
N VAL A 146 -17.59 -1.86 -2.72
CA VAL A 146 -16.62 -2.86 -3.23
C VAL A 146 -16.76 -3.00 -4.74
N PHE A 147 -15.64 -2.77 -5.43
CA PHE A 147 -15.53 -2.91 -6.89
C PHE A 147 -14.72 -4.14 -7.26
N SER A 148 -15.25 -4.95 -8.14
CA SER A 148 -14.60 -6.13 -8.72
C SER A 148 -14.96 -6.28 -10.19
N ARG A 149 -14.14 -7.03 -10.95
CA ARG A 149 -14.46 -7.39 -12.33
C ARG A 149 -15.68 -8.30 -12.45
N ASN A 150 -16.10 -8.90 -11.36
CA ASN A 150 -17.22 -9.83 -11.29
C ASN A 150 -18.04 -9.55 -10.03
N ASP A 151 -19.32 -9.25 -10.21
CA ASP A 151 -20.24 -8.90 -9.12
C ASP A 151 -20.42 -10.05 -8.11
N ASP A 152 -20.41 -11.33 -8.56
CA ASP A 152 -20.46 -12.47 -7.65
C ASP A 152 -19.28 -12.51 -6.69
N THR A 153 -18.09 -12.09 -7.16
CA THR A 153 -16.90 -12.01 -6.34
C THR A 153 -17.00 -10.85 -5.35
N ALA A 154 -17.53 -9.71 -5.77
CA ALA A 154 -17.82 -8.58 -4.89
C ALA A 154 -18.86 -8.96 -3.82
N ALA A 155 -19.96 -9.64 -4.22
CA ALA A 155 -20.99 -10.10 -3.29
C ALA A 155 -20.42 -11.04 -2.22
N LYS A 156 -19.65 -12.06 -2.61
CA LYS A 156 -18.99 -12.99 -1.67
C LYS A 156 -18.04 -12.27 -0.72
N PHE A 157 -17.31 -11.28 -1.22
CA PHE A 157 -16.42 -10.46 -0.39
C PHE A 157 -17.23 -9.64 0.63
N CYS A 158 -18.31 -8.98 0.20
CA CYS A 158 -19.22 -8.25 1.09
C CYS A 158 -19.84 -9.18 2.14
N ASP A 159 -20.36 -10.35 1.74
CA ASP A 159 -20.93 -11.33 2.66
C ASP A 159 -19.94 -11.78 3.73
N SER A 160 -18.68 -12.03 3.35
CA SER A 160 -17.62 -12.44 4.28
C SER A 160 -17.27 -11.38 5.32
N HIS A 161 -17.53 -10.10 5.03
CA HIS A 161 -17.27 -8.97 5.92
C HIS A 161 -18.52 -8.38 6.58
N SER A 162 -19.73 -8.89 6.25
CA SER A 162 -21.03 -8.33 6.68
C SER A 162 -21.22 -8.24 8.19
N LYS A 163 -20.56 -9.11 8.96
CA LYS A 163 -20.58 -9.06 10.44
C LYS A 163 -19.74 -7.94 11.03
N LYS A 164 -18.82 -7.40 10.24
CA LYS A 164 -17.82 -6.42 10.69
C LYS A 164 -18.17 -5.02 10.23
N VAL A 165 -18.70 -4.89 9.00
CA VAL A 165 -18.94 -3.61 8.36
C VAL A 165 -20.04 -3.72 7.31
N ASN A 166 -20.75 -2.62 7.07
CA ASN A 166 -21.68 -2.53 5.94
C ASN A 166 -20.92 -2.46 4.62
N CYS A 167 -21.11 -3.45 3.76
CA CYS A 167 -20.51 -3.54 2.43
C CYS A 167 -21.60 -3.60 1.35
N GLU A 168 -21.40 -2.85 0.27
CA GLU A 168 -22.26 -2.93 -0.93
C GLU A 168 -21.42 -3.05 -2.20
N ILE A 169 -22.01 -3.62 -3.25
CA ILE A 169 -21.36 -3.71 -4.57
C ILE A 169 -21.36 -2.33 -5.22
N GLY A 170 -20.19 -1.93 -5.73
CA GLY A 170 -19.97 -0.62 -6.31
C GLY A 170 -20.54 -0.43 -7.72
N SER A 171 -20.92 0.81 -8.00
CA SER A 171 -21.28 1.31 -9.33
C SER A 171 -20.60 2.67 -9.57
N GLN A 172 -20.59 3.16 -10.81
CA GLN A 172 -20.07 4.51 -11.10
C GLN A 172 -20.79 5.61 -10.31
N ALA A 173 -22.07 5.43 -10.02
CA ALA A 173 -22.85 6.40 -9.24
C ALA A 173 -22.41 6.40 -7.78
N THR A 174 -22.24 5.22 -7.17
CA THR A 174 -21.85 5.09 -5.77
C THR A 174 -20.39 5.45 -5.53
N LEU A 175 -19.51 5.36 -6.54
CA LEU A 175 -18.12 5.81 -6.42
C LEU A 175 -18.01 7.30 -6.08
N LYS A 176 -18.92 8.13 -6.58
CA LYS A 176 -18.98 9.56 -6.27
C LYS A 176 -19.32 9.89 -4.82
N GLU A 177 -19.76 8.92 -4.04
CA GLU A 177 -20.04 9.08 -2.61
C GLU A 177 -18.76 8.93 -1.77
N ALA A 178 -17.74 8.24 -2.28
CA ALA A 178 -16.57 7.84 -1.52
C ALA A 178 -15.69 9.02 -1.09
N ASP A 179 -15.40 9.08 0.21
CA ASP A 179 -14.42 9.99 0.81
C ASP A 179 -13.01 9.45 0.68
N ILE A 180 -12.89 8.13 0.79
CA ILE A 180 -11.64 7.38 0.72
C ILE A 180 -11.77 6.35 -0.40
N ILE A 181 -10.72 6.19 -1.20
CA ILE A 181 -10.68 5.21 -2.27
C ILE A 181 -9.38 4.42 -2.12
N CYS A 182 -9.48 3.08 -2.06
CA CYS A 182 -8.33 2.18 -2.02
C CYS A 182 -8.32 1.31 -3.26
N THR A 183 -7.23 1.35 -4.05
CA THR A 183 -7.06 0.46 -5.19
C THR A 183 -6.02 -0.59 -4.87
N THR A 184 -6.38 -1.87 -5.03
CA THR A 184 -5.56 -3.02 -4.62
C THR A 184 -5.50 -4.10 -5.71
N THR A 185 -5.48 -3.67 -6.98
CA THR A 185 -5.58 -4.55 -8.15
C THR A 185 -4.29 -4.57 -8.98
N PRO A 186 -4.00 -5.65 -9.71
CA PRO A 186 -2.94 -5.68 -10.69
C PRO A 186 -3.38 -5.14 -12.06
N SER A 187 -4.20 -4.09 -12.09
CA SER A 187 -4.73 -3.56 -13.35
C SER A 187 -3.64 -2.95 -14.22
N GLN A 188 -3.76 -3.11 -15.54
CA GLN A 188 -2.95 -2.43 -16.55
C GLN A 188 -3.68 -1.24 -17.16
N PHE A 189 -4.95 -1.03 -16.81
CA PHE A 189 -5.80 0.04 -17.31
C PHE A 189 -6.44 0.78 -16.16
N PRO A 190 -6.71 2.08 -16.31
CA PRO A 190 -7.40 2.87 -15.28
C PRO A 190 -8.74 2.23 -14.90
N LEU A 191 -8.99 2.12 -13.62
CA LEU A 191 -10.26 1.67 -13.04
C LEU A 191 -11.14 2.88 -12.66
N ILE A 192 -10.50 4.03 -12.47
CA ILE A 192 -11.12 5.23 -11.96
C ILE A 192 -10.75 6.40 -12.86
N GLU A 193 -11.77 7.15 -13.28
CA GLU A 193 -11.64 8.39 -14.03
C GLU A 193 -11.90 9.59 -13.10
N PHE A 194 -11.27 10.72 -13.37
CA PHE A 194 -11.37 11.93 -12.52
C PHE A 194 -12.82 12.38 -12.30
N GLY A 195 -13.68 12.34 -13.32
CA GLY A 195 -15.08 12.70 -13.22
C GLY A 195 -15.94 11.80 -12.31
N ASN A 196 -15.38 10.69 -11.82
CA ASN A 196 -16.06 9.71 -10.96
C ASN A 196 -15.69 9.83 -9.48
N ILE A 197 -14.82 10.77 -9.11
CA ILE A 197 -14.44 11.01 -7.71
C ILE A 197 -14.94 12.38 -7.26
N LYS A 198 -15.21 12.51 -5.96
CA LYS A 198 -15.62 13.80 -5.42
C LYS A 198 -14.45 14.64 -4.97
N SER A 199 -14.64 15.95 -4.96
CA SER A 199 -13.70 16.90 -4.39
C SER A 199 -13.42 16.56 -2.92
N GLY A 200 -12.17 16.66 -2.51
CA GLY A 200 -11.72 16.36 -1.16
C GLY A 200 -11.45 14.87 -0.87
N SER A 201 -11.61 13.96 -1.85
CA SER A 201 -11.31 12.54 -1.66
C SER A 201 -9.83 12.28 -1.38
N HIS A 202 -9.57 11.22 -0.62
CA HIS A 202 -8.24 10.65 -0.39
C HIS A 202 -8.13 9.30 -1.09
N LEU A 203 -7.09 9.13 -1.91
CA LEU A 203 -6.85 7.90 -2.67
C LEU A 203 -5.59 7.18 -2.15
N ASN A 204 -5.73 5.91 -1.79
CA ASN A 204 -4.62 4.98 -1.57
C ASN A 204 -4.46 4.12 -2.83
N VAL A 205 -3.46 4.41 -3.66
CA VAL A 205 -3.20 3.71 -4.93
C VAL A 205 -2.05 2.74 -4.75
N ILE A 206 -2.38 1.45 -4.56
CA ILE A 206 -1.46 0.46 -3.98
C ILE A 206 -1.20 -0.73 -4.90
N GLY A 207 -2.18 -1.11 -5.73
CA GLY A 207 -2.12 -2.40 -6.44
C GLY A 207 -1.10 -2.44 -7.57
N SER A 208 -0.89 -1.32 -8.25
CA SER A 208 0.09 -1.23 -9.32
C SER A 208 1.50 -0.96 -8.75
N HIS A 209 2.43 -1.88 -9.03
CA HIS A 209 3.83 -1.84 -8.57
C HIS A 209 4.82 -2.21 -9.69
N GLN A 210 4.40 -2.07 -10.93
CA GLN A 210 5.22 -2.25 -12.12
C GLN A 210 4.96 -1.10 -13.11
N PRO A 211 5.95 -0.70 -13.94
CA PRO A 211 5.84 0.46 -14.82
C PRO A 211 4.66 0.41 -15.81
N MET A 212 4.25 -0.79 -16.24
CA MET A 212 3.14 -0.99 -17.18
C MET A 212 1.77 -1.11 -16.52
N MET A 213 1.68 -1.08 -15.19
CA MET A 213 0.43 -1.20 -14.44
C MET A 213 -0.09 0.17 -14.02
N ARG A 214 -1.41 0.37 -14.12
CA ARG A 214 -2.06 1.59 -13.61
C ARG A 214 -3.48 1.30 -13.17
N GLU A 215 -3.91 1.99 -12.12
CA GLU A 215 -5.26 1.85 -11.55
C GLU A 215 -6.08 3.13 -11.67
N VAL A 216 -5.42 4.29 -11.82
CA VAL A 216 -6.08 5.60 -11.94
C VAL A 216 -5.74 6.28 -13.26
N SER A 217 -6.63 7.15 -13.76
CA SER A 217 -6.39 7.93 -14.98
C SER A 217 -5.30 9.00 -14.79
N SER A 218 -4.70 9.44 -15.90
CA SER A 218 -3.71 10.51 -15.90
C SER A 218 -4.30 11.82 -15.31
N ASP A 219 -5.56 12.11 -15.54
CA ASP A 219 -6.24 13.30 -15.01
C ASP A 219 -6.29 13.30 -13.47
N ILE A 220 -6.47 12.14 -12.84
CA ILE A 220 -6.41 12.02 -11.37
C ILE A 220 -5.01 12.39 -10.88
N VAL A 221 -3.96 11.88 -11.53
CA VAL A 221 -2.57 12.20 -11.18
C VAL A 221 -2.27 13.69 -11.35
N ILE A 222 -2.73 14.29 -12.46
CA ILE A 222 -2.48 15.70 -12.79
C ILE A 222 -3.15 16.63 -11.78
N GLN A 223 -4.33 16.28 -11.28
CA GLN A 223 -5.18 17.14 -10.46
C GLN A 223 -5.09 16.83 -8.95
N SER A 224 -4.28 15.86 -8.54
CA SER A 224 -4.12 15.49 -7.13
C SER A 224 -2.85 16.08 -6.52
N LYS A 225 -2.89 16.33 -5.22
CA LYS A 225 -1.69 16.43 -4.39
C LYS A 225 -1.12 15.03 -4.20
N ILE A 226 0.09 14.80 -4.69
CA ILE A 226 0.69 13.46 -4.71
C ILE A 226 1.71 13.32 -3.59
N ILE A 227 1.49 12.32 -2.74
CA ILE A 227 2.44 11.84 -1.73
C ILE A 227 2.84 10.42 -2.11
N VAL A 228 4.13 10.11 -2.01
CA VAL A 228 4.64 8.77 -2.34
C VAL A 228 5.22 8.08 -1.10
N ASP A 229 5.32 6.76 -1.14
CA ASP A 229 6.00 5.99 -0.08
C ASP A 229 7.52 6.21 -0.13
N GLN A 230 8.10 6.23 -1.34
CA GLN A 230 9.50 6.56 -1.59
C GLN A 230 9.66 7.06 -3.04
N MET A 231 10.22 8.24 -3.22
CA MET A 231 10.44 8.85 -4.54
C MET A 231 11.27 7.97 -5.47
N LYS A 232 12.38 7.43 -4.95
CA LYS A 232 13.30 6.59 -5.72
C LYS A 232 12.65 5.31 -6.24
N ALA A 233 11.79 4.67 -5.43
CA ALA A 233 11.05 3.48 -5.83
C ALA A 233 9.93 3.82 -6.82
N CYS A 234 9.14 4.86 -6.54
CA CYS A 234 8.04 5.27 -7.41
C CYS A 234 8.50 5.68 -8.81
N LYS A 235 9.65 6.34 -8.95
CA LYS A 235 10.25 6.66 -10.26
C LYS A 235 10.56 5.43 -11.12
N LYS A 236 10.70 4.24 -10.51
CA LYS A 236 11.04 3.00 -11.21
C LYS A 236 9.86 2.06 -11.40
N GLU A 237 8.86 2.12 -10.52
CA GLU A 237 7.89 1.04 -10.37
C GLU A 237 6.42 1.52 -10.37
N ALA A 238 6.16 2.82 -10.14
CA ALA A 238 4.81 3.35 -10.03
C ALA A 238 4.24 3.69 -11.41
N GLY A 239 3.67 2.70 -12.10
CA GLY A 239 3.11 2.91 -13.43
C GLY A 239 2.01 3.97 -13.48
N ASP A 240 1.23 4.16 -12.40
CA ASP A 240 0.27 5.26 -12.29
C ASP A 240 0.91 6.64 -12.44
N LEU A 241 2.19 6.79 -12.09
CA LEU A 241 2.95 8.04 -12.21
C LEU A 241 3.86 8.05 -13.45
N ILE A 242 4.43 6.90 -13.79
CA ILE A 242 5.36 6.75 -14.92
C ILE A 242 4.63 6.97 -16.25
N ILE A 243 3.46 6.36 -16.43
CA ILE A 243 2.71 6.44 -17.68
C ILE A 243 2.32 7.89 -18.02
N PRO A 244 1.70 8.70 -17.11
CA PRO A 244 1.44 10.11 -17.41
C PRO A 244 2.69 10.94 -17.68
N MET A 245 3.82 10.58 -17.05
CA MET A 245 5.10 11.24 -17.31
C MET A 245 5.60 10.91 -18.73
N GLU A 246 5.57 9.65 -19.15
CA GLU A 246 5.97 9.22 -20.50
C GLU A 246 5.06 9.77 -21.59
N GLU A 247 3.77 9.98 -21.27
CA GLU A 247 2.80 10.66 -22.13
C GLU A 247 3.03 12.18 -22.22
N GLY A 248 3.99 12.73 -21.47
CA GLY A 248 4.31 14.16 -21.46
C GLY A 248 3.26 15.04 -20.75
N GLN A 249 2.35 14.45 -19.98
CA GLN A 249 1.25 15.14 -19.32
C GLN A 249 1.59 15.58 -17.90
N TRP A 250 2.58 14.92 -17.26
CA TRP A 250 2.94 15.11 -15.87
C TRP A 250 4.43 14.87 -15.64
N SER A 251 4.98 15.32 -14.51
CA SER A 251 6.38 15.04 -14.15
C SER A 251 6.53 14.76 -12.65
N PHE A 252 7.55 13.98 -12.28
CA PHE A 252 7.87 13.67 -10.88
C PHE A 252 8.27 14.88 -10.03
N GLU A 253 8.59 16.02 -10.64
CA GLU A 253 8.83 17.28 -9.94
C GLU A 253 7.56 17.83 -9.28
N LYS A 254 6.38 17.36 -9.71
CA LYS A 254 5.08 17.70 -9.12
C LYS A 254 4.69 16.83 -7.95
N VAL A 255 5.48 15.83 -7.56
CA VAL A 255 5.28 15.09 -6.31
C VAL A 255 5.54 16.03 -5.14
N HIS A 256 4.57 16.13 -4.22
CA HIS A 256 4.65 17.04 -3.08
C HIS A 256 5.65 16.56 -2.02
N GLY A 257 5.83 15.24 -1.90
CA GLY A 257 6.83 14.66 -1.02
C GLY A 257 6.58 13.19 -0.70
N GLU A 258 7.30 12.71 0.29
CA GLU A 258 7.22 11.34 0.80
C GLU A 258 6.37 11.28 2.08
N LEU A 259 5.76 10.13 2.35
CA LEU A 259 4.91 9.95 3.53
C LEU A 259 5.66 10.22 4.85
N GLY A 260 6.95 9.90 4.93
CA GLY A 260 7.77 10.18 6.10
C GLY A 260 7.87 11.68 6.40
N GLN A 261 7.98 12.52 5.38
CA GLN A 261 8.01 13.99 5.53
C GLN A 261 6.66 14.55 6.04
N VAL A 262 5.53 13.91 5.64
CA VAL A 262 4.21 14.25 6.18
C VAL A 262 4.12 13.85 7.66
N VAL A 263 4.62 12.66 8.02
CA VAL A 263 4.64 12.17 9.42
C VAL A 263 5.44 13.09 10.32
N ASP A 264 6.58 13.57 9.84
CA ASP A 264 7.51 14.42 10.60
C ASP A 264 7.09 15.91 10.60
N GLY A 265 6.07 16.26 9.82
CA GLY A 265 5.54 17.62 9.73
C GLY A 265 6.37 18.57 8.86
N GLU A 266 7.33 18.06 8.08
CA GLU A 266 8.10 18.85 7.11
C GLU A 266 7.23 19.41 5.99
N ILE A 267 6.22 18.63 5.58
CA ILE A 267 5.24 19.04 4.58
C ILE A 267 3.81 18.86 5.10
N PRO A 268 2.88 19.77 4.73
CA PRO A 268 1.50 19.67 5.19
C PRO A 268 0.79 18.49 4.56
N ALA A 269 -0.01 17.77 5.35
CA ALA A 269 -0.82 16.64 4.90
C ALA A 269 -1.94 17.13 3.95
N ARG A 270 -2.91 17.86 4.49
CA ARG A 270 -4.05 18.46 3.78
C ARG A 270 -4.12 19.95 4.09
N GLU A 271 -4.29 20.79 3.07
CA GLU A 271 -4.34 22.25 3.19
C GLU A 271 -5.73 22.80 2.89
N SER A 272 -6.58 22.05 2.19
CA SER A 272 -7.96 22.46 1.95
C SER A 272 -8.94 21.27 1.92
N GLU A 273 -10.21 21.56 2.21
CA GLU A 273 -11.29 20.57 2.19
C GLU A 273 -11.58 20.01 0.80
N ASN A 274 -11.26 20.75 -0.24
CA ASN A 274 -11.54 20.36 -1.63
C ASN A 274 -10.36 19.64 -2.31
N GLU A 275 -9.20 19.59 -1.64
CA GLU A 275 -7.99 18.99 -2.18
C GLU A 275 -8.14 17.48 -2.33
N ILE A 276 -7.89 16.96 -3.52
CA ILE A 276 -7.79 15.54 -3.77
C ILE A 276 -6.35 15.12 -3.48
N ILE A 277 -6.18 14.16 -2.58
CA ILE A 277 -4.85 13.68 -2.19
C ILE A 277 -4.68 12.23 -2.61
N LEU A 278 -3.63 11.96 -3.36
CA LEU A 278 -3.27 10.63 -3.81
C LEU A 278 -1.99 10.17 -3.10
N PHE A 279 -2.11 9.12 -2.30
CA PHE A 279 -0.98 8.38 -1.77
C PHE A 279 -0.64 7.23 -2.72
N LYS A 280 0.54 7.28 -3.34
CA LYS A 280 1.06 6.20 -4.17
C LYS A 280 2.10 5.39 -3.40
N SER A 281 1.86 4.08 -3.28
CA SER A 281 2.82 3.15 -2.70
C SER A 281 3.10 1.99 -3.65
N VAL A 282 4.38 1.66 -3.78
CA VAL A 282 4.86 0.46 -4.47
C VAL A 282 5.42 -0.58 -3.49
N GLY A 283 5.42 -0.22 -2.20
CA GLY A 283 5.91 -1.04 -1.10
C GLY A 283 7.43 -1.00 -0.95
N ASN A 284 7.88 -1.00 0.29
CA ASN A 284 9.28 -0.83 0.64
C ASN A 284 9.69 -1.79 1.75
N ALA A 285 10.92 -2.32 1.69
CA ALA A 285 11.42 -3.29 2.66
C ALA A 285 11.58 -2.74 4.09
N ILE A 286 11.61 -1.41 4.28
CA ILE A 286 11.58 -0.81 5.62
C ILE A 286 10.30 -1.16 6.38
N GLN A 287 9.18 -1.31 5.68
CA GLN A 287 7.92 -1.73 6.27
C GLN A 287 8.01 -3.16 6.80
N ASP A 288 8.69 -4.05 6.04
CA ASP A 288 8.92 -5.44 6.45
C ASP A 288 9.85 -5.51 7.67
N LEU A 289 10.88 -4.65 7.73
CA LEU A 289 11.77 -4.51 8.90
C LEU A 289 11.01 -4.01 10.14
N ALA A 290 10.19 -2.98 9.99
CA ALA A 290 9.41 -2.43 11.09
C ALA A 290 8.44 -3.47 11.67
N MET A 291 7.80 -4.27 10.82
CA MET A 291 6.95 -5.39 11.26
C MET A 291 7.78 -6.48 11.94
N SER A 292 8.96 -6.81 11.43
CA SER A 292 9.85 -7.80 12.03
C SER A 292 10.29 -7.37 13.44
N ASN A 293 10.72 -6.13 13.60
CA ASN A 293 11.09 -5.56 14.89
C ASN A 293 9.91 -5.61 15.88
N LEU A 294 8.70 -5.27 15.43
CA LEU A 294 7.49 -5.31 16.25
C LEU A 294 7.14 -6.74 16.68
N ILE A 295 7.22 -7.71 15.78
CA ILE A 295 6.95 -9.12 16.06
C ILE A 295 7.95 -9.67 17.07
N LEU A 296 9.26 -9.47 16.86
CA LEU A 296 10.30 -9.96 17.74
C LEU A 296 10.20 -9.34 19.14
N LYS A 297 9.94 -8.05 19.22
CA LYS A 297 9.68 -7.37 20.51
C LYS A 297 8.49 -7.99 21.26
N LYS A 298 7.40 -8.32 20.56
CA LYS A 298 6.23 -8.98 21.18
C LYS A 298 6.51 -10.41 21.64
N LEU A 299 7.46 -11.08 21.02
CA LEU A 299 7.90 -12.42 21.41
C LEU A 299 8.97 -12.39 22.49
N ASN A 300 9.31 -11.20 23.04
CA ASN A 300 10.40 -10.99 23.99
C ASN A 300 11.74 -11.59 23.51
N TYR A 301 12.00 -11.44 22.23
CA TYR A 301 13.25 -11.83 21.63
C TYR A 301 14.21 -10.65 21.78
N ASP A 302 15.13 -10.75 22.79
CA ASP A 302 16.18 -9.77 23.10
C ASP A 302 17.50 -10.15 22.44
#